data_d9b1f5463074809c45b0bf67aa31f626
#
_entry.id   d9b1f5463074809c45b0bf67aa31f626
#
_cell.length_a   1.000
_cell.length_b   1.000
_cell.length_c   1.000
_cell.angle_alpha   90.00
_cell.angle_beta   90.00
_cell.angle_gamma   90.00
#
_symmetry.space_group_name_H-M   'P 1'
#
loop_
_entity.id
_entity.type
_entity.pdbx_description
1 polymer ?
#
loop_
_entity_poly.entity_id
_entity_poly.type
_entity_poly.pdbx_seq_one_letter_code
_entity_poly.pdbx_strand_id
1 'polypeptide(L)'
;MFELVEFMKKLLLMFLLTILFNCHKKSENKEWIYLFSDNHSSYWRSYNGDSLPKKWKISDNLLTFNTDFKLENEYTKGSDIIFSKEEFENFELYLEWKLPKGGNSGIFYHLKEGFNETSEVAPEYQLLDDEGWEELNNAKLSSWQKAGADYAMYSPDTKTKTLNPSGEWNSTKIIFTKKKVEHWLNGQKILSFVPWSEDWYERKKIGKWKDSKLYGKFKKGYIGIQDHNSSISFRNMKIRKL
;
A
#
# COMPACT_ATOMS: atom_id res chain seq x y z
N MET A 1 -52.60 35.57 -27.13
CA MET A 1 -51.19 35.96 -27.32
C MET A 1 -50.49 36.25 -25.98
N PHE A 2 -51.10 36.95 -25.05
CA PHE A 2 -50.54 37.27 -23.72
C PHE A 2 -50.34 36.00 -22.82
N GLU A 3 -51.30 35.10 -22.77
CA GLU A 3 -51.21 33.88 -21.93
C GLU A 3 -50.13 32.90 -22.40
N LEU A 4 -49.88 32.82 -23.69
CA LEU A 4 -48.85 31.97 -24.26
C LEU A 4 -47.42 32.47 -23.88
N VAL A 5 -47.25 33.77 -23.82
CA VAL A 5 -45.98 34.40 -23.42
C VAL A 5 -45.70 34.21 -21.92
N GLU A 6 -46.74 34.28 -21.08
CA GLU A 6 -46.63 33.99 -19.64
C GLU A 6 -46.33 32.52 -19.37
N PHE A 7 -46.95 31.60 -20.11
CA PHE A 7 -46.68 30.18 -20.02
C PHE A 7 -45.24 29.83 -20.43
N MET A 8 -44.75 30.41 -21.53
CA MET A 8 -43.37 30.22 -21.97
C MET A 8 -42.36 30.80 -20.98
N LYS A 9 -42.63 31.94 -20.34
CA LYS A 9 -41.77 32.50 -19.28
C LYS A 9 -41.69 31.58 -18.06
N LYS A 10 -42.81 30.98 -17.64
CA LYS A 10 -42.84 30.01 -16.52
C LYS A 10 -42.10 28.72 -16.87
N LEU A 11 -42.22 28.26 -18.11
CA LEU A 11 -41.50 27.07 -18.59
C LEU A 11 -39.99 27.34 -18.67
N LEU A 12 -39.58 28.52 -19.13
CA LEU A 12 -38.16 28.93 -19.19
C LEU A 12 -37.56 29.08 -17.78
N LEU A 13 -38.34 29.63 -16.83
CA LEU A 13 -37.91 29.77 -15.44
C LEU A 13 -37.76 28.39 -14.76
N MET A 14 -38.66 27.44 -15.03
CA MET A 14 -38.55 26.07 -14.55
C MET A 14 -37.34 25.36 -15.16
N PHE A 15 -37.03 25.59 -16.42
CA PHE A 15 -35.84 25.01 -17.09
C PHE A 15 -34.53 25.61 -16.54
N LEU A 16 -34.53 26.94 -16.23
CA LEU A 16 -33.36 27.56 -15.56
C LEU A 16 -33.16 27.07 -14.13
N LEU A 17 -34.24 26.79 -13.39
CA LEU A 17 -34.11 26.21 -12.02
C LEU A 17 -33.60 24.78 -12.05
N THR A 18 -33.90 23.98 -13.07
CA THR A 18 -33.37 22.60 -13.21
C THR A 18 -31.89 22.57 -13.58
N ILE A 19 -31.37 23.60 -14.23
CA ILE A 19 -29.94 23.71 -14.56
C ILE A 19 -29.12 24.10 -13.32
N LEU A 20 -29.70 24.79 -12.34
CA LEU A 20 -29.02 25.16 -11.08
C LEU A 20 -28.93 24.02 -10.06
N PHE A 21 -29.69 22.93 -10.24
CA PHE A 21 -29.57 21.70 -9.48
C PHE A 21 -28.62 20.69 -10.13
N ASN A 22 -27.77 21.13 -11.04
CA ASN A 22 -26.60 20.34 -11.37
C ASN A 22 -25.73 20.26 -10.10
N CYS A 23 -26.01 19.24 -9.32
CA CYS A 23 -25.27 18.81 -8.17
C CYS A 23 -23.78 18.83 -8.55
N HIS A 24 -23.09 19.88 -8.18
CA HIS A 24 -21.67 19.82 -8.01
C HIS A 24 -21.47 18.68 -7.00
N LYS A 25 -21.27 17.45 -7.48
CA LYS A 25 -20.54 16.45 -6.71
C LYS A 25 -19.22 17.14 -6.38
N LYS A 26 -19.19 17.82 -5.24
CA LYS A 26 -17.97 18.21 -4.59
C LYS A 26 -17.14 16.93 -4.60
N SER A 27 -16.13 16.88 -5.44
CA SER A 27 -15.06 15.91 -5.29
C SER A 27 -14.64 16.10 -3.84
N GLU A 28 -15.09 15.22 -2.95
CA GLU A 28 -14.55 15.17 -1.59
C GLU A 28 -13.06 14.90 -1.79
N ASN A 29 -12.29 15.98 -1.72
CA ASN A 29 -10.84 15.89 -1.67
C ASN A 29 -10.55 15.22 -0.36
N LYS A 30 -10.57 13.87 -0.36
CA LYS A 30 -10.43 13.08 0.86
C LYS A 30 -9.06 13.39 1.43
N GLU A 31 -9.09 13.89 2.66
CA GLU A 31 -7.93 14.40 3.35
C GLU A 31 -6.87 13.29 3.56
N TRP A 32 -5.60 13.68 3.46
CA TRP A 32 -4.51 12.78 3.73
C TRP A 32 -4.33 12.55 5.23
N ILE A 33 -4.23 11.31 5.63
CA ILE A 33 -3.84 10.88 6.97
C ILE A 33 -2.33 10.62 6.94
N TYR A 34 -1.55 11.41 7.69
CA TYR A 34 -0.10 11.24 7.82
C TYR A 34 0.20 10.24 8.93
N LEU A 35 0.73 9.07 8.58
CA LEU A 35 0.76 7.90 9.44
C LEU A 35 1.84 7.96 10.53
N PHE A 36 2.86 8.80 10.38
CA PHE A 36 3.94 8.99 11.38
C PHE A 36 3.84 10.33 12.14
N SER A 37 2.78 11.11 11.93
CA SER A 37 2.56 12.33 12.71
C SER A 37 2.28 12.00 14.19
N ASP A 38 2.51 12.96 15.09
CA ASP A 38 2.30 12.81 16.54
C ASP A 38 0.89 12.32 16.88
N ASN A 39 -0.11 12.73 16.11
CA ASN A 39 -1.50 12.30 16.29
C ASN A 39 -1.78 10.85 15.86
N HIS A 40 -0.87 10.22 15.10
CA HIS A 40 -1.11 8.92 14.50
C HIS A 40 -0.02 7.88 14.80
N SER A 41 1.15 8.30 15.26
CA SER A 41 2.28 7.41 15.57
C SER A 41 1.93 6.31 16.59
N SER A 42 1.06 6.62 17.55
CA SER A 42 0.61 5.68 18.59
C SER A 42 -0.29 4.56 18.09
N TYR A 43 -0.79 4.64 16.84
CA TYR A 43 -1.58 3.55 16.23
C TYR A 43 -0.74 2.46 15.58
N TRP A 44 0.59 2.63 15.52
CA TRP A 44 1.48 1.58 15.06
C TRP A 44 1.77 0.58 16.19
N ARG A 45 1.53 -0.68 15.90
CA ARG A 45 1.80 -1.79 16.83
C ARG A 45 2.16 -3.06 16.07
N SER A 46 2.68 -4.06 16.76
CA SER A 46 2.94 -5.36 16.14
C SER A 46 1.66 -5.99 15.61
N TYR A 47 1.81 -6.75 14.55
CA TYR A 47 0.78 -7.66 14.06
C TYR A 47 0.41 -8.66 15.18
N ASN A 48 -0.87 -8.83 15.47
CA ASN A 48 -1.38 -9.64 16.59
C ASN A 48 -0.88 -9.23 17.99
N GLY A 49 -0.42 -8.00 18.20
CA GLY A 49 0.05 -7.53 19.51
C GLY A 49 -0.38 -6.10 19.79
N ASP A 50 -0.04 -5.60 20.99
CA ASP A 50 -0.61 -4.37 21.54
C ASP A 50 0.36 -3.17 21.52
N SER A 51 1.65 -3.39 21.19
CA SER A 51 2.67 -2.34 21.22
C SER A 51 3.61 -2.42 20.06
N LEU A 52 4.29 -1.30 19.75
CA LEU A 52 5.32 -1.24 18.74
C LEU A 52 6.54 -2.05 19.21
N PRO A 53 7.02 -3.04 18.42
CA PRO A 53 8.20 -3.83 18.77
C PRO A 53 9.44 -2.94 18.93
N LYS A 54 10.35 -3.26 19.87
CA LYS A 54 11.51 -2.43 20.22
C LYS A 54 12.49 -2.15 19.07
N LYS A 55 12.53 -3.00 18.05
CA LYS A 55 13.33 -2.77 16.84
C LYS A 55 12.78 -1.66 15.95
N TRP A 56 11.50 -1.34 16.08
CA TRP A 56 10.85 -0.24 15.39
C TRP A 56 10.86 1.02 16.24
N LYS A 57 11.20 2.15 15.63
CA LYS A 57 11.18 3.45 16.29
C LYS A 57 10.50 4.47 15.38
N ILE A 58 9.59 5.26 15.94
CA ILE A 58 9.01 6.43 15.28
C ILE A 58 9.51 7.67 16.02
N SER A 59 10.19 8.57 15.30
CA SER A 59 10.62 9.89 15.80
C SER A 59 10.77 10.85 14.63
N ASP A 60 10.40 12.11 14.82
CA ASP A 60 10.57 13.18 13.82
C ASP A 60 9.93 12.85 12.45
N ASN A 61 8.74 12.23 12.48
CA ASN A 61 8.02 11.72 11.30
C ASN A 61 8.79 10.67 10.47
N LEU A 62 9.78 10.03 11.08
CA LEU A 62 10.58 8.95 10.52
C LEU A 62 10.26 7.65 11.28
N LEU A 63 9.93 6.58 10.55
CA LEU A 63 9.88 5.22 11.08
C LEU A 63 11.16 4.50 10.67
N THR A 64 11.84 3.88 11.63
CA THR A 64 13.05 3.09 11.38
C THR A 64 12.92 1.71 11.99
N PHE A 65 13.45 0.71 11.28
CA PHE A 65 13.72 -0.62 11.81
C PHE A 65 15.24 -0.82 11.87
N ASN A 66 15.73 -1.24 13.03
CA ASN A 66 17.17 -1.44 13.24
C ASN A 66 17.48 -2.89 13.61
N THR A 67 18.25 -3.55 12.75
CA THR A 67 18.71 -4.92 12.94
C THR A 67 19.87 -5.05 13.95
N ASP A 68 20.61 -3.95 14.21
CA ASP A 68 21.73 -3.94 15.15
C ASP A 68 21.27 -3.99 16.61
N PHE A 69 19.98 -3.79 16.84
CA PHE A 69 19.42 -3.91 18.17
C PHE A 69 19.34 -5.38 18.57
N LYS A 70 20.41 -5.88 19.20
CA LYS A 70 20.45 -7.22 19.79
C LYS A 70 19.61 -7.19 21.07
N LEU A 71 18.41 -7.75 21.00
CA LEU A 71 17.70 -8.16 22.20
C LEU A 71 18.39 -9.45 22.67
N GLU A 72 19.00 -9.42 23.86
CA GLU A 72 19.43 -10.64 24.54
C GLU A 72 18.20 -11.54 24.68
N ASN A 73 18.22 -12.69 24.00
CA ASN A 73 17.22 -13.77 24.04
C ASN A 73 15.90 -13.63 23.27
N GLU A 74 15.71 -12.66 22.38
CA GLU A 74 14.49 -12.62 21.56
C GLU A 74 14.78 -12.47 20.08
N TYR A 75 15.08 -13.56 19.40
CA TYR A 75 14.77 -13.69 17.98
C TYR A 75 13.27 -13.95 17.85
N THR A 76 12.46 -12.94 18.01
CA THR A 76 11.04 -13.01 17.66
C THR A 76 10.92 -12.87 16.15
N LYS A 77 10.81 -14.01 15.47
CA LYS A 77 10.33 -14.09 14.10
C LYS A 77 8.99 -13.36 14.04
N GLY A 78 8.89 -12.34 13.18
CA GLY A 78 7.64 -11.65 12.94
C GLY A 78 7.43 -10.40 13.79
N SER A 79 8.29 -9.39 13.60
CA SER A 79 8.03 -8.02 14.11
C SER A 79 7.30 -7.16 13.07
N ASP A 80 6.48 -7.77 12.21
CA ASP A 80 5.61 -7.04 11.30
C ASP A 80 4.72 -6.09 12.10
N ILE A 81 4.51 -4.90 11.59
CA ILE A 81 3.70 -3.88 12.24
C ILE A 81 2.52 -3.47 11.39
N ILE A 82 1.46 -3.02 12.06
CA ILE A 82 0.25 -2.52 11.41
C ILE A 82 -0.12 -1.13 11.88
N PHE A 83 -0.74 -0.35 11.01
CA PHE A 83 -1.43 0.88 11.35
C PHE A 83 -2.87 0.54 11.79
N SER A 84 -3.08 0.44 13.10
CA SER A 84 -4.29 -0.14 13.70
C SER A 84 -5.47 0.81 13.87
N LYS A 85 -5.32 2.10 13.50
CA LYS A 85 -6.37 3.11 13.66
C LYS A 85 -7.66 2.74 12.93
N GLU A 86 -7.53 2.25 11.70
CA GLU A 86 -8.64 1.88 10.85
C GLU A 86 -8.22 0.96 9.71
N GLU A 87 -9.21 0.30 9.13
CA GLU A 87 -9.05 -0.52 7.95
C GLU A 87 -9.41 0.26 6.68
N PHE A 88 -8.71 -0.03 5.59
CA PHE A 88 -8.89 0.61 4.29
C PHE A 88 -9.44 -0.39 3.27
N GLU A 89 -10.39 0.04 2.45
CA GLU A 89 -10.97 -0.73 1.34
C GLU A 89 -10.44 -0.23 -0.01
N ASN A 90 -10.78 1.01 -0.37
CA ASN A 90 -10.22 1.73 -1.51
C ASN A 90 -9.36 2.86 -0.97
N PHE A 91 -8.13 2.96 -1.45
CA PHE A 91 -7.19 3.94 -0.90
C PHE A 91 -6.12 4.35 -1.91
N GLU A 92 -5.50 5.47 -1.63
CA GLU A 92 -4.21 5.86 -2.18
C GLU A 92 -3.23 5.98 -1.02
N LEU A 93 -2.16 5.19 -1.06
CA LEU A 93 -1.04 5.21 -0.11
C LEU A 93 0.18 5.77 -0.80
N TYR A 94 0.88 6.69 -0.14
CA TYR A 94 2.18 7.21 -0.55
C TYR A 94 3.16 7.09 0.60
N LEU A 95 4.41 6.71 0.30
CA LEU A 95 5.50 6.66 1.26
C LEU A 95 6.86 6.78 0.55
N GLU A 96 7.87 7.16 1.31
CA GLU A 96 9.26 7.07 0.89
C GLU A 96 10.00 6.08 1.79
N TRP A 97 10.91 5.33 1.20
CA TRP A 97 11.66 4.28 1.88
C TRP A 97 13.13 4.23 1.43
N LYS A 98 13.98 3.74 2.33
CA LYS A 98 15.41 3.61 2.10
C LYS A 98 15.91 2.31 2.72
N LEU A 99 16.59 1.47 1.92
CA LEU A 99 17.16 0.17 2.30
C LEU A 99 18.69 0.19 2.19
N PRO A 100 19.41 -0.60 3.00
CA PRO A 100 20.81 -0.91 2.76
C PRO A 100 20.96 -1.87 1.58
N LYS A 101 22.22 -2.16 1.20
CA LYS A 101 22.54 -3.15 0.16
C LYS A 101 21.91 -4.50 0.48
N GLY A 102 21.17 -5.06 -0.48
CA GLY A 102 20.44 -6.31 -0.35
C GLY A 102 19.27 -6.29 0.63
N GLY A 103 18.89 -5.09 1.13
CA GLY A 103 17.80 -4.92 2.08
C GLY A 103 16.45 -5.33 1.52
N ASN A 104 15.58 -5.87 2.39
CA ASN A 104 14.26 -6.40 2.06
C ASN A 104 13.22 -5.98 3.10
N SER A 105 12.02 -5.63 2.64
CA SER A 105 10.81 -5.35 3.41
C SER A 105 9.59 -5.42 2.49
N GLY A 106 8.39 -5.10 2.97
CA GLY A 106 7.17 -5.08 2.19
C GLY A 106 6.09 -4.21 2.80
N ILE A 107 5.15 -3.78 1.97
CA ILE A 107 3.93 -3.09 2.40
C ILE A 107 2.75 -4.03 2.18
N PHE A 108 2.16 -4.47 3.27
CA PHE A 108 0.92 -5.25 3.25
C PHE A 108 -0.30 -4.35 3.17
N TYR A 109 -1.29 -4.78 2.42
CA TYR A 109 -2.59 -4.13 2.38
C TYR A 109 -3.73 -5.13 2.48
N HIS A 110 -4.92 -4.68 2.94
CA HIS A 110 -6.06 -5.52 3.31
C HIS A 110 -5.69 -6.62 4.33
N LEU A 111 -4.69 -6.35 5.17
CA LEU A 111 -4.24 -7.27 6.20
C LEU A 111 -5.31 -7.44 7.28
N LYS A 112 -5.49 -8.67 7.73
CA LYS A 112 -6.35 -9.05 8.86
C LYS A 112 -5.52 -9.74 9.93
N GLU A 113 -5.87 -9.49 11.17
CA GLU A 113 -5.28 -10.15 12.33
C GLU A 113 -5.98 -11.47 12.67
N GLY A 114 -5.38 -12.22 13.59
CA GLY A 114 -5.88 -13.52 14.04
C GLY A 114 -5.34 -14.70 13.24
N PHE A 115 -4.32 -14.47 12.39
CA PHE A 115 -3.62 -15.51 11.62
C PHE A 115 -2.16 -15.55 12.03
N ASN A 116 -1.44 -16.66 11.72
CA ASN A 116 -0.06 -16.84 12.16
C ASN A 116 0.90 -15.83 11.52
N GLU A 117 0.77 -15.60 10.22
CA GLU A 117 1.66 -14.72 9.46
C GLU A 117 0.85 -13.76 8.57
N THR A 118 1.38 -12.56 8.40
CA THR A 118 0.81 -11.52 7.54
C THR A 118 0.68 -11.96 6.09
N SER A 119 1.71 -12.68 5.59
CA SER A 119 1.77 -13.20 4.22
C SER A 119 0.74 -14.29 3.89
N GLU A 120 0.13 -14.92 4.91
CA GLU A 120 -0.96 -15.89 4.69
C GLU A 120 -2.23 -15.22 4.16
N VAL A 121 -2.41 -13.94 4.43
CA VAL A 121 -3.66 -13.23 4.19
C VAL A 121 -3.53 -12.03 3.25
N ALA A 122 -2.45 -11.26 3.37
CA ALA A 122 -2.33 -9.95 2.74
C ALA A 122 -1.49 -9.99 1.46
N PRO A 123 -1.95 -9.36 0.36
CA PRO A 123 -1.08 -9.00 -0.74
C PRO A 123 -0.01 -8.01 -0.28
N GLU A 124 1.12 -8.03 -0.97
CA GLU A 124 2.32 -7.29 -0.61
C GLU A 124 2.89 -6.51 -1.79
N TYR A 125 3.12 -5.20 -1.60
CA TYR A 125 4.02 -4.43 -2.46
C TYR A 125 5.45 -4.66 -1.98
N GLN A 126 6.27 -5.31 -2.81
CA GLN A 126 7.65 -5.67 -2.48
C GLN A 126 8.57 -4.45 -2.40
N LEU A 127 9.33 -4.36 -1.31
CA LEU A 127 10.42 -3.39 -1.12
C LEU A 127 11.75 -4.16 -1.07
N LEU A 128 12.62 -3.94 -2.06
CA LEU A 128 13.86 -4.68 -2.21
C LEU A 128 14.94 -3.83 -2.87
N ASP A 129 16.17 -3.97 -2.44
CA ASP A 129 17.33 -3.60 -3.25
C ASP A 129 17.66 -4.79 -4.17
N ASP A 130 17.08 -4.78 -5.37
CA ASP A 130 17.13 -5.91 -6.30
C ASP A 130 18.56 -6.35 -6.62
N GLU A 131 19.41 -5.40 -7.02
CA GLU A 131 20.79 -5.68 -7.46
C GLU A 131 21.67 -6.13 -6.29
N GLY A 132 21.60 -5.43 -5.18
CA GLY A 132 22.35 -5.78 -3.97
C GLY A 132 21.95 -7.14 -3.42
N TRP A 133 20.66 -7.51 -3.49
CA TRP A 133 20.19 -8.82 -3.08
C TRP A 133 20.73 -9.93 -4.00
N GLU A 134 20.63 -9.74 -5.33
CA GLU A 134 21.17 -10.70 -6.31
C GLU A 134 22.68 -10.92 -6.12
N GLU A 135 23.42 -9.84 -5.88
CA GLU A 135 24.86 -9.90 -5.67
C GLU A 135 25.23 -10.62 -4.36
N LEU A 136 24.61 -10.25 -3.23
CA LEU A 136 24.90 -10.85 -1.93
C LEU A 136 24.53 -12.33 -1.84
N ASN A 137 23.49 -12.75 -2.56
CA ASN A 137 23.02 -14.14 -2.56
C ASN A 137 23.59 -14.98 -3.71
N ASN A 138 24.37 -14.39 -4.62
CA ASN A 138 24.84 -15.03 -5.85
C ASN A 138 23.69 -15.75 -6.60
N ALA A 139 22.53 -15.11 -6.69
CA ALA A 139 21.31 -15.68 -7.24
C ALA A 139 20.53 -14.62 -8.04
N LYS A 140 19.69 -15.07 -8.97
CA LYS A 140 18.82 -14.19 -9.74
C LYS A 140 17.40 -14.19 -9.19
N LEU A 141 16.84 -13.00 -9.04
CA LEU A 141 15.45 -12.82 -8.68
C LEU A 141 14.52 -13.09 -9.87
N SER A 142 13.46 -13.84 -9.61
CA SER A 142 12.32 -13.85 -10.53
C SER A 142 11.70 -12.44 -10.59
N SER A 143 11.11 -12.08 -11.72
CA SER A 143 10.53 -10.73 -11.90
C SER A 143 9.47 -10.37 -10.85
N TRP A 144 8.73 -11.37 -10.37
CA TRP A 144 7.69 -11.21 -9.33
C TRP A 144 8.24 -11.06 -7.90
N GLN A 145 9.55 -11.21 -7.69
CA GLN A 145 10.23 -10.99 -6.41
C GLN A 145 10.83 -9.58 -6.29
N LYS A 146 10.92 -8.86 -7.40
CA LYS A 146 11.60 -7.56 -7.47
C LYS A 146 10.77 -6.42 -6.86
N ALA A 147 11.46 -5.36 -6.44
CA ALA A 147 10.81 -4.17 -5.89
C ALA A 147 9.66 -3.66 -6.78
N GLY A 148 8.54 -3.33 -6.18
CA GLY A 148 7.33 -2.87 -6.87
C GLY A 148 6.40 -3.98 -7.36
N ALA A 149 6.78 -5.25 -7.28
CA ALA A 149 5.89 -6.37 -7.57
C ALA A 149 4.69 -6.39 -6.61
N ASP A 150 3.54 -6.89 -7.06
CA ASP A 150 2.57 -7.54 -6.18
C ASP A 150 3.09 -8.96 -5.97
N TYR A 151 3.73 -9.18 -4.80
CA TYR A 151 4.64 -10.29 -4.57
C TYR A 151 4.03 -11.64 -4.92
N ALA A 152 4.75 -12.38 -5.80
CA ALA A 152 4.35 -13.68 -6.32
C ALA A 152 3.02 -13.71 -7.11
N MET A 153 2.49 -12.55 -7.50
CA MET A 153 1.28 -12.42 -8.32
C MET A 153 1.56 -11.68 -9.64
N TYR A 154 2.07 -10.44 -9.54
CA TYR A 154 2.31 -9.60 -10.72
C TYR A 154 3.70 -8.96 -10.68
N SER A 155 4.39 -9.04 -11.81
CA SER A 155 5.72 -8.44 -11.97
C SER A 155 5.62 -6.99 -12.41
N PRO A 156 6.51 -6.11 -11.93
CA PRO A 156 6.61 -4.74 -12.44
C PRO A 156 7.14 -4.72 -13.88
N ASP A 157 6.74 -3.72 -14.64
CA ASP A 157 7.30 -3.46 -15.98
C ASP A 157 8.75 -2.96 -15.85
N THR A 158 9.68 -3.78 -16.32
CA THR A 158 11.12 -3.49 -16.27
C THR A 158 11.55 -2.33 -17.16
N LYS A 159 10.73 -1.94 -18.14
CA LYS A 159 11.04 -0.81 -19.03
C LYS A 159 10.77 0.55 -18.38
N THR A 160 9.79 0.59 -17.48
CA THR A 160 9.38 1.83 -16.78
C THR A 160 9.94 1.91 -15.36
N LYS A 161 10.34 0.78 -14.80
CA LYS A 161 10.85 0.70 -13.44
C LYS A 161 12.24 1.34 -13.33
N THR A 162 12.37 2.35 -12.47
CA THR A 162 13.66 2.91 -12.05
C THR A 162 13.75 2.83 -10.54
N LEU A 163 14.73 2.07 -10.02
CA LEU A 163 15.03 1.92 -8.60
C LEU A 163 16.28 2.75 -8.29
N ASN A 164 16.22 3.60 -7.27
CA ASN A 164 17.39 4.31 -6.78
C ASN A 164 18.31 3.34 -6.02
N PRO A 165 19.63 3.55 -6.04
CA PRO A 165 20.59 2.68 -5.38
C PRO A 165 20.32 2.48 -3.88
N SER A 166 20.86 1.41 -3.31
CA SER A 166 20.85 1.17 -1.87
C SER A 166 21.43 2.37 -1.10
N GLY A 167 20.79 2.70 0.02
CA GLY A 167 21.14 3.91 0.80
C GLY A 167 20.47 5.20 0.32
N GLU A 168 19.80 5.21 -0.81
CA GLU A 168 19.03 6.33 -1.32
C GLU A 168 17.52 6.17 -1.10
N TRP A 169 16.80 7.29 -1.08
CA TRP A 169 15.36 7.30 -0.91
C TRP A 169 14.65 6.91 -2.22
N ASN A 170 13.74 5.96 -2.13
CA ASN A 170 12.76 5.63 -3.16
C ASN A 170 11.37 6.07 -2.71
N SER A 171 10.48 6.39 -3.64
CA SER A 171 9.08 6.66 -3.35
C SER A 171 8.18 5.59 -3.95
N THR A 172 7.17 5.19 -3.17
CA THR A 172 6.12 4.26 -3.57
C THR A 172 4.76 4.93 -3.48
N LYS A 173 3.91 4.66 -4.46
CA LYS A 173 2.49 4.96 -4.38
C LYS A 173 1.70 3.72 -4.78
N ILE A 174 0.71 3.36 -3.96
CA ILE A 174 -0.25 2.29 -4.23
C ILE A 174 -1.62 2.94 -4.36
N ILE A 175 -2.27 2.77 -5.50
CA ILE A 175 -3.68 3.13 -5.69
C ILE A 175 -4.45 1.83 -5.75
N PHE A 176 -5.27 1.57 -4.74
CA PHE A 176 -6.10 0.38 -4.67
C PHE A 176 -7.58 0.75 -4.77
N THR A 177 -8.23 0.20 -5.77
CA THR A 177 -9.69 0.18 -5.90
C THR A 177 -10.17 -1.22 -6.29
N LYS A 178 -11.43 -1.53 -6.05
CA LYS A 178 -12.04 -2.80 -6.53
C LYS A 178 -11.95 -2.98 -8.06
N LYS A 179 -11.77 -1.90 -8.82
CA LYS A 179 -11.71 -1.93 -10.27
C LYS A 179 -10.29 -2.04 -10.81
N LYS A 180 -9.31 -1.56 -10.04
CA LYS A 180 -7.91 -1.49 -10.49
C LYS A 180 -6.98 -1.26 -9.30
N VAL A 181 -5.84 -1.95 -9.34
CA VAL A 181 -4.66 -1.67 -8.51
C VAL A 181 -3.57 -1.08 -9.40
N GLU A 182 -2.86 -0.09 -8.90
CA GLU A 182 -1.68 0.47 -9.53
C GLU A 182 -0.53 0.56 -8.53
N HIS A 183 0.64 0.06 -8.92
CA HIS A 183 1.89 0.28 -8.21
C HIS A 183 2.74 1.29 -8.95
N TRP A 184 3.27 2.24 -8.20
CA TRP A 184 4.14 3.30 -8.69
C TRP A 184 5.45 3.27 -7.92
N LEU A 185 6.56 3.49 -8.60
CA LEU A 185 7.90 3.61 -8.03
C LEU A 185 8.57 4.85 -8.62
N ASN A 186 9.10 5.72 -7.78
CA ASN A 186 9.80 6.95 -8.17
C ASN A 186 9.04 7.78 -9.23
N GLY A 187 7.72 7.93 -9.03
CA GLY A 187 6.85 8.70 -9.91
C GLY A 187 6.41 7.99 -11.20
N GLN A 188 6.89 6.79 -11.48
CA GLN A 188 6.51 6.00 -12.63
C GLN A 188 5.51 4.90 -12.24
N LYS A 189 4.46 4.72 -13.04
CA LYS A 189 3.57 3.57 -12.90
C LYS A 189 4.24 2.34 -13.49
N ILE A 190 4.53 1.36 -12.65
CA ILE A 190 5.30 0.16 -13.00
C ILE A 190 4.44 -1.10 -13.06
N LEU A 191 3.22 -1.06 -12.53
CA LEU A 191 2.32 -2.22 -12.50
C LEU A 191 0.88 -1.77 -12.44
N SER A 192 -0.01 -2.50 -13.13
CA SER A 192 -1.46 -2.33 -12.99
C SER A 192 -2.19 -3.64 -13.25
N PHE A 193 -3.17 -3.97 -12.41
CA PHE A 193 -3.99 -5.17 -12.54
C PHE A 193 -5.39 -4.97 -11.98
N VAL A 194 -6.30 -5.89 -12.28
CA VAL A 194 -7.65 -5.91 -11.70
C VAL A 194 -7.68 -6.95 -10.60
N PRO A 195 -7.87 -6.55 -9.32
CA PRO A 195 -7.90 -7.49 -8.21
C PRO A 195 -9.14 -8.38 -8.32
N TRP A 196 -9.00 -9.63 -7.89
CA TRP A 196 -10.08 -10.65 -7.89
C TRP A 196 -10.71 -10.89 -9.26
N SER A 197 -10.01 -10.58 -10.36
CA SER A 197 -10.38 -10.96 -11.72
C SER A 197 -10.08 -12.45 -11.97
N GLU A 198 -10.55 -12.98 -13.10
CA GLU A 198 -10.22 -14.33 -13.53
C GLU A 198 -8.71 -14.54 -13.62
N ASP A 199 -7.96 -13.60 -14.26
CA ASP A 199 -6.49 -13.62 -14.31
C ASP A 199 -5.86 -13.65 -12.90
N TRP A 200 -6.39 -12.84 -11.95
CA TRP A 200 -5.91 -12.84 -10.58
C TRP A 200 -6.09 -14.22 -9.90
N TYR A 201 -7.25 -14.85 -10.07
CA TYR A 201 -7.52 -16.18 -9.48
C TYR A 201 -6.69 -17.28 -10.14
N GLU A 202 -6.48 -17.24 -11.46
CA GLU A 202 -5.63 -18.20 -12.15
C GLU A 202 -4.16 -18.08 -11.69
N ARG A 203 -3.62 -16.86 -11.56
CA ARG A 203 -2.26 -16.66 -11.02
C ARG A 203 -2.11 -17.21 -9.61
N LYS A 204 -3.09 -16.94 -8.74
CA LYS A 204 -3.10 -17.49 -7.38
C LYS A 204 -3.09 -19.01 -7.40
N LYS A 205 -3.91 -19.63 -8.22
CA LYS A 205 -4.09 -21.09 -8.32
C LYS A 205 -2.84 -21.84 -8.76
N ILE A 206 -2.04 -21.24 -9.64
CA ILE A 206 -0.82 -21.87 -10.17
C ILE A 206 0.46 -21.38 -9.48
N GLY A 207 0.42 -20.25 -8.78
CA GLY A 207 1.58 -19.58 -8.17
C GLY A 207 1.90 -20.03 -6.75
N LYS A 208 2.73 -19.23 -6.08
CA LYS A 208 3.16 -19.44 -4.68
C LYS A 208 1.97 -19.60 -3.72
N TRP A 209 0.87 -18.90 -4.00
CA TRP A 209 -0.29 -18.80 -3.11
C TRP A 209 -1.37 -19.87 -3.36
N LYS A 210 -1.10 -20.91 -4.17
CA LYS A 210 -2.07 -21.94 -4.55
C LYS A 210 -2.72 -22.63 -3.34
N ASP A 211 -1.95 -22.86 -2.28
CA ASP A 211 -2.42 -23.55 -1.08
C ASP A 211 -2.85 -22.55 0.04
N SER A 212 -2.66 -21.25 -0.17
CA SER A 212 -3.01 -20.19 0.79
C SER A 212 -4.45 -19.74 0.61
N LYS A 213 -5.38 -20.44 1.27
CA LYS A 213 -6.84 -20.20 1.12
C LYS A 213 -7.25 -18.76 1.44
N LEU A 214 -6.54 -18.10 2.34
CA LEU A 214 -6.88 -16.77 2.86
C LEU A 214 -6.19 -15.63 2.11
N TYR A 215 -5.13 -15.90 1.35
CA TYR A 215 -4.40 -14.88 0.60
C TYR A 215 -5.33 -14.09 -0.33
N GLY A 216 -5.35 -12.75 -0.13
CA GLY A 216 -6.16 -11.82 -0.91
C GLY A 216 -7.68 -11.99 -0.75
N LYS A 217 -8.15 -12.73 0.26
CA LYS A 217 -9.58 -12.96 0.50
C LYS A 217 -10.29 -11.70 0.97
N PHE A 218 -9.61 -10.89 1.76
CA PHE A 218 -10.20 -9.73 2.41
C PHE A 218 -10.15 -8.50 1.49
N LYS A 219 -11.28 -7.78 1.42
CA LYS A 219 -11.45 -6.59 0.55
C LYS A 219 -11.28 -5.28 1.31
N LYS A 220 -11.03 -5.37 2.60
CA LYS A 220 -10.78 -4.28 3.53
C LYS A 220 -9.89 -4.80 4.65
N GLY A 221 -8.90 -4.02 5.07
CA GLY A 221 -7.99 -4.39 6.15
C GLY A 221 -6.99 -3.30 6.46
N TYR A 222 -6.07 -3.62 7.36
CA TYR A 222 -5.00 -2.73 7.78
C TYR A 222 -3.92 -2.59 6.71
N ILE A 223 -3.16 -1.51 6.82
CA ILE A 223 -1.86 -1.36 6.18
C ILE A 223 -0.80 -1.88 7.15
N GLY A 224 0.09 -2.74 6.65
CA GLY A 224 1.19 -3.31 7.42
C GLY A 224 2.55 -3.04 6.78
N ILE A 225 3.60 -3.17 7.58
CA ILE A 225 4.99 -3.10 7.15
C ILE A 225 5.69 -4.37 7.61
N GLN A 226 6.41 -5.01 6.69
CA GLN A 226 7.12 -6.25 6.93
C GLN A 226 8.46 -6.01 7.64
N ASP A 227 8.73 -6.83 8.66
CA ASP A 227 10.07 -7.12 9.17
C ASP A 227 10.68 -8.30 8.38
N HIS A 228 11.70 -8.02 7.60
CA HIS A 228 12.46 -9.06 6.89
C HIS A 228 13.94 -9.10 7.31
N ASN A 229 14.22 -8.78 8.57
CA ASN A 229 15.58 -8.71 9.13
C ASN A 229 16.54 -7.77 8.38
N SER A 230 16.01 -6.74 7.76
CA SER A 230 16.78 -5.69 7.09
C SER A 230 16.48 -4.34 7.71
N SER A 231 17.52 -3.58 8.05
CA SER A 231 17.35 -2.21 8.46
C SER A 231 16.65 -1.42 7.36
N ILE A 232 15.62 -0.67 7.70
CA ILE A 232 14.87 0.15 6.76
C ILE A 232 14.43 1.45 7.42
N SER A 233 14.32 2.50 6.61
CA SER A 233 13.75 3.78 7.03
C SER A 233 12.58 4.17 6.14
N PHE A 234 11.52 4.70 6.75
CA PHE A 234 10.34 5.23 6.07
C PHE A 234 10.07 6.67 6.48
N ARG A 235 9.64 7.50 5.54
CA ARG A 235 9.18 8.87 5.81
C ARG A 235 8.02 9.25 4.87
N ASN A 236 7.38 10.36 5.14
CA ASN A 236 6.30 10.93 4.31
C ASN A 236 5.16 9.95 4.03
N MET A 237 4.95 8.97 4.94
CA MET A 237 3.89 7.97 4.76
C MET A 237 2.53 8.60 5.04
N LYS A 238 1.67 8.55 4.04
CA LYS A 238 0.32 9.09 4.10
C LYS A 238 -0.66 8.28 3.27
N ILE A 239 -1.90 8.21 3.73
CA ILE A 239 -2.98 7.48 3.08
C ILE A 239 -4.22 8.33 2.99
N ARG A 240 -5.02 8.13 1.95
CA ARG A 240 -6.39 8.67 1.85
C ARG A 240 -7.34 7.62 1.31
N LYS A 241 -8.60 7.68 1.73
CA LYS A 241 -9.68 6.84 1.18
C LYS A 241 -10.07 7.32 -0.21
N LEU A 242 -10.47 6.40 -1.08
CA LEU A 242 -10.94 6.69 -2.44
C LEU A 242 -12.42 6.35 -2.61
#